data_8c5ee4602678c9cc8bd8fe13accf7b11
#
_entry.id   8c5ee4602678c9cc8bd8fe13accf7b11
#
_cell.length_a   1.000
_cell.length_b   1.000
_cell.length_c   1.000
_cell.angle_alpha   90.00
_cell.angle_beta   90.00
_cell.angle_gamma   90.00
#
_symmetry.space_group_name_H-M   'P 1'
#
loop_
_entity.id
_entity.type
_entity.pdbx_description
1 polymer ?
#
loop_
_entity_poly.entity_id
_entity_poly.type
_entity_poly.pdbx_seq_one_letter_code
_entity_poly.pdbx_strand_id
1 'polypeptide(L)'
;YNQAKTEISDAEFDTLWDELKQLDLEHPQLQRVGAEIDPGTVKVDHMFPMRSLNKGTNDDDITHFVKESSLKSTRFISQPKLDGSALSLEYRKGRLVRGATRGSGDRGEDVTKNARKVENVPHTLGTEVDVHIRGEVVMRKSVFEEKYRDISPNPRNLAAGALRQKKSDGKGDASDLVFLAYDAKFPSKNNRHPDSQAPPSGPFDSHILEWLSNTAGVEPAPRVVHNSDTE
;
A
#
# COMPACT_ATOMS: atom_id res chain seq x y z
N TYR A 1 -17.97 3.66 5.37
CA TYR A 1 -16.67 3.68 4.66
C TYR A 1 -16.80 3.92 3.15
N ASN A 2 -17.92 3.54 2.54
CA ASN A 2 -18.08 3.62 1.07
C ASN A 2 -18.70 4.92 0.56
N GLN A 3 -19.20 5.76 1.45
CA GLN A 3 -19.80 7.05 1.10
C GLN A 3 -19.07 8.14 1.89
N ALA A 4 -18.06 8.75 1.47
CA ALA A 4 -17.32 9.93 1.97
C ALA A 4 -17.83 10.62 3.28
N LYS A 5 -18.81 10.06 3.99
CA LYS A 5 -19.38 10.51 5.24
C LYS A 5 -19.25 9.39 6.27
N THR A 6 -18.34 9.58 7.21
CA THR A 6 -18.12 8.64 8.32
C THR A 6 -19.30 8.80 9.29
N GLU A 7 -20.13 7.76 9.45
CA GLU A 7 -21.28 7.76 10.37
C GLU A 7 -20.90 7.27 11.76
N ILE A 8 -19.81 6.49 11.88
CA ILE A 8 -19.28 5.94 13.14
C ILE A 8 -17.76 6.14 13.20
N SER A 9 -17.19 6.18 14.40
CA SER A 9 -15.75 6.23 14.62
C SER A 9 -15.04 4.92 14.21
N ASP A 10 -13.73 4.97 14.00
CA ASP A 10 -12.94 3.77 13.69
C ASP A 10 -13.01 2.73 14.84
N ALA A 11 -13.07 3.18 16.09
CA ALA A 11 -13.22 2.30 17.27
C ALA A 11 -14.58 1.59 17.30
N GLU A 12 -15.66 2.30 16.99
CA GLU A 12 -17.00 1.71 16.88
C GLU A 12 -17.07 0.73 15.70
N PHE A 13 -16.47 1.07 14.57
CA PHE A 13 -16.38 0.16 13.43
C PHE A 13 -15.61 -1.12 13.80
N ASP A 14 -14.46 -1.02 14.45
CA ASP A 14 -13.67 -2.17 14.89
C ASP A 14 -14.47 -3.06 15.85
N THR A 15 -15.23 -2.48 16.78
CA THR A 15 -16.09 -3.22 17.71
C THR A 15 -17.16 -4.01 16.95
N LEU A 16 -17.89 -3.37 16.04
CA LEU A 16 -18.92 -4.03 15.22
C LEU A 16 -18.32 -5.11 14.31
N TRP A 17 -17.11 -4.89 13.82
CA TRP A 17 -16.40 -5.85 12.98
C TRP A 17 -16.00 -7.10 13.76
N ASP A 18 -15.54 -6.93 15.00
CA ASP A 18 -15.18 -8.05 15.87
C ASP A 18 -16.43 -8.80 16.37
N GLU A 19 -17.55 -8.12 16.63
CA GLU A 19 -18.84 -8.76 16.89
C GLU A 19 -19.31 -9.60 15.70
N LEU A 20 -19.24 -9.05 14.48
CA LEU A 20 -19.63 -9.77 13.28
C LEU A 20 -18.81 -11.06 13.09
N LYS A 21 -17.51 -11.02 13.37
CA LYS A 21 -16.65 -12.21 13.35
C LYS A 21 -17.06 -13.27 14.36
N GLN A 22 -17.52 -12.85 15.55
CA GLN A 22 -17.98 -13.78 16.57
C GLN A 22 -19.32 -14.42 16.21
N LEU A 23 -20.19 -13.68 15.52
CA LEU A 23 -21.52 -14.14 15.13
C LEU A 23 -21.52 -15.03 13.88
N ASP A 24 -20.71 -14.68 12.89
CA ASP A 24 -20.64 -15.38 11.61
C ASP A 24 -19.26 -15.17 10.94
N LEU A 25 -18.35 -16.09 11.16
CA LEU A 25 -17.00 -16.04 10.62
C LEU A 25 -16.95 -16.09 9.08
N GLU A 26 -17.96 -16.67 8.45
CA GLU A 26 -18.08 -16.80 6.99
C GLU A 26 -18.88 -15.64 6.34
N HIS A 27 -19.29 -14.64 7.13
CA HIS A 27 -20.12 -13.54 6.63
C HIS A 27 -19.44 -12.84 5.44
N PRO A 28 -20.17 -12.64 4.31
CA PRO A 28 -19.59 -12.08 3.08
C PRO A 28 -18.91 -10.72 3.27
N GLN A 29 -19.37 -9.92 4.24
CA GLN A 29 -18.78 -8.61 4.55
C GLN A 29 -17.36 -8.72 5.11
N LEU A 30 -17.04 -9.79 5.85
CA LEU A 30 -15.70 -10.04 6.39
C LEU A 30 -14.69 -10.40 5.29
N GLN A 31 -15.19 -10.91 4.16
CA GLN A 31 -14.36 -11.26 3.01
C GLN A 31 -14.18 -10.10 2.02
N ARG A 32 -14.95 -9.02 2.18
CA ARG A 32 -14.80 -7.81 1.35
C ARG A 32 -13.59 -7.00 1.79
N VAL A 33 -12.62 -6.85 0.89
CA VAL A 33 -11.44 -6.01 1.10
C VAL A 33 -11.59 -4.72 0.31
N GLY A 34 -11.52 -3.58 0.99
CA GLY A 34 -11.50 -2.26 0.36
C GLY A 34 -12.88 -1.71 -0.03
N ALA A 35 -12.88 -0.49 -0.57
CA ALA A 35 -14.07 0.19 -1.06
C ALA A 35 -14.46 -0.30 -2.46
N GLU A 36 -15.76 -0.25 -2.78
CA GLU A 36 -16.24 -0.49 -4.14
C GLU A 36 -15.61 0.51 -5.12
N ILE A 37 -15.27 0.01 -6.30
CA ILE A 37 -14.66 0.83 -7.35
C ILE A 37 -15.76 1.66 -8.02
N ASP A 38 -15.54 2.96 -8.14
CA ASP A 38 -16.46 3.88 -8.82
C ASP A 38 -16.80 3.38 -10.23
N PRO A 39 -18.09 3.24 -10.61
CA PRO A 39 -18.51 2.74 -11.92
C PRO A 39 -17.92 3.49 -13.13
N GLY A 40 -17.49 4.72 -12.94
CA GLY A 40 -16.92 5.57 -14.00
C GLY A 40 -15.41 5.49 -14.17
N THR A 41 -14.70 4.57 -13.49
CA THR A 41 -13.23 4.44 -13.56
C THR A 41 -12.78 3.23 -14.37
N VAL A 42 -11.59 3.33 -14.95
CA VAL A 42 -10.93 2.19 -15.61
C VAL A 42 -10.47 1.23 -14.51
N LYS A 43 -10.97 -0.01 -14.56
CA LYS A 43 -10.59 -1.08 -13.63
C LYS A 43 -9.41 -1.85 -14.19
N VAL A 44 -8.47 -2.19 -13.31
CA VAL A 44 -7.28 -2.97 -13.64
C VAL A 44 -7.09 -4.12 -12.66
N ASP A 45 -6.74 -5.28 -13.17
CA ASP A 45 -6.43 -6.44 -12.34
C ASP A 45 -4.99 -6.33 -11.80
N HIS A 46 -4.82 -6.69 -10.53
CA HIS A 46 -3.50 -6.80 -9.92
C HIS A 46 -2.86 -8.13 -10.29
N MET A 47 -1.63 -8.10 -10.83
CA MET A 47 -0.87 -9.33 -11.05
C MET A 47 -0.56 -10.06 -9.72
N PHE A 48 -0.39 -9.28 -8.65
CA PHE A 48 -0.20 -9.78 -7.29
C PHE A 48 -1.28 -9.19 -6.39
N PRO A 49 -2.15 -10.01 -5.77
CA PRO A 49 -3.23 -9.51 -4.92
C PRO A 49 -2.73 -8.63 -3.77
N MET A 50 -3.41 -7.50 -3.53
CA MET A 50 -3.14 -6.58 -2.43
C MET A 50 -4.01 -6.92 -1.21
N ARG A 51 -3.62 -7.97 -0.49
CA ARG A 51 -4.39 -8.48 0.64
C ARG A 51 -4.28 -7.59 1.88
N SER A 52 -5.21 -7.76 2.82
CA SER A 52 -5.15 -7.14 4.14
C SER A 52 -4.11 -7.83 5.03
N LEU A 53 -3.60 -7.09 6.01
CA LEU A 53 -2.78 -7.63 7.08
C LEU A 53 -3.66 -8.29 8.14
N ASN A 54 -3.14 -9.33 8.79
CA ASN A 54 -3.75 -9.87 9.99
C ASN A 54 -3.65 -8.83 11.12
N LYS A 55 -4.65 -8.78 12.00
CA LYS A 55 -4.67 -7.90 13.15
C LYS A 55 -4.20 -8.67 14.38
N GLY A 56 -3.24 -8.13 15.11
CA GLY A 56 -2.87 -8.53 16.45
C GLY A 56 -3.15 -7.38 17.42
N THR A 57 -3.59 -7.70 18.65
CA THR A 57 -3.98 -6.71 19.66
C THR A 57 -3.27 -6.89 21.00
N ASN A 58 -2.51 -7.98 21.14
CA ASN A 58 -1.82 -8.34 22.38
C ASN A 58 -0.53 -9.15 22.10
N ASP A 59 0.23 -9.43 23.12
CA ASP A 59 1.51 -10.15 23.03
C ASP A 59 1.35 -11.61 22.59
N ASP A 60 0.20 -12.24 22.90
CA ASP A 60 -0.09 -13.61 22.47
C ASP A 60 -0.26 -13.68 20.95
N ASP A 61 -0.86 -12.67 20.32
CA ASP A 61 -1.00 -12.57 18.87
C ASP A 61 0.38 -12.47 18.19
N ILE A 62 1.31 -11.72 18.78
CA ILE A 62 2.69 -11.61 18.28
C ILE A 62 3.40 -12.96 18.44
N THR A 63 3.26 -13.60 19.60
CA THR A 63 3.84 -14.91 19.87
C THR A 63 3.32 -15.96 18.89
N HIS A 64 2.02 -15.94 18.60
CA HIS A 64 1.39 -16.81 17.64
C HIS A 64 1.91 -16.57 16.22
N PHE A 65 1.99 -15.30 15.80
CA PHE A 65 2.57 -14.91 14.51
C PHE A 65 4.00 -15.44 14.35
N VAL A 66 4.84 -15.29 15.35
CA VAL A 66 6.24 -15.78 15.35
C VAL A 66 6.30 -17.30 15.25
N LYS A 67 5.41 -18.01 15.96
CA LYS A 67 5.34 -19.48 15.93
C LYS A 67 4.81 -20.02 14.61
N GLU A 68 3.79 -19.37 14.03
CA GLU A 68 3.21 -19.78 12.75
C GLU A 68 4.05 -19.37 11.55
N SER A 69 4.86 -18.31 11.67
CA SER A 69 5.79 -17.98 10.61
C SER A 69 6.76 -19.16 10.48
N SER A 70 6.56 -20.00 9.46
CA SER A 70 7.39 -21.15 9.12
C SER A 70 8.84 -20.77 8.77
N LEU A 71 9.14 -19.50 8.85
CA LEU A 71 10.46 -18.93 8.76
C LEU A 71 11.14 -19.15 10.10
N LYS A 72 12.09 -20.06 10.15
CA LYS A 72 13.13 -20.13 11.19
C LYS A 72 14.01 -18.88 11.10
N SER A 73 13.39 -17.72 11.05
CA SER A 73 14.09 -16.44 10.96
C SER A 73 14.31 -15.92 12.36
N THR A 74 15.54 -15.60 12.66
CA THR A 74 15.93 -14.88 13.87
C THR A 74 15.82 -13.36 13.70
N ARG A 75 15.27 -12.89 12.57
CA ARG A 75 15.17 -11.46 12.26
C ARG A 75 13.76 -11.10 11.83
N PHE A 76 13.24 -10.02 12.39
CA PHE A 76 11.93 -9.45 12.09
C PHE A 76 12.09 -7.98 11.70
N ILE A 77 11.16 -7.48 10.91
CA ILE A 77 11.05 -6.07 10.56
C ILE A 77 9.73 -5.54 11.10
N SER A 78 9.77 -4.46 11.86
CA SER A 78 8.59 -3.69 12.20
C SER A 78 8.54 -2.40 11.36
N GLN A 79 7.34 -2.06 10.91
CA GLN A 79 7.06 -0.84 10.17
C GLN A 79 5.81 -0.18 10.76
N PRO A 80 5.74 1.16 10.81
CA PRO A 80 4.49 1.82 11.18
C PRO A 80 3.41 1.47 10.14
N LYS A 81 2.20 1.21 10.62
CA LYS A 81 1.05 1.12 9.71
C LYS A 81 0.70 2.52 9.24
N LEU A 82 1.14 2.83 8.03
CA LEU A 82 0.90 4.14 7.43
C LEU A 82 -0.60 4.37 7.22
N ASP A 83 -1.04 5.60 7.45
CA ASP A 83 -2.44 6.01 7.33
C ASP A 83 -2.64 6.88 6.08
N GLY A 84 -2.94 6.24 4.98
CA GLY A 84 -3.08 6.87 3.67
C GLY A 84 -3.98 6.08 2.72
N SER A 85 -3.56 5.99 1.47
CA SER A 85 -4.21 5.20 0.42
C SER A 85 -3.21 4.26 -0.22
N ALA A 86 -3.51 2.97 -0.22
CA ALA A 86 -2.63 1.98 -0.82
C ALA A 86 -2.53 2.17 -2.35
N LEU A 87 -1.31 2.13 -2.84
CA LEU A 87 -0.96 2.28 -4.26
C LEU A 87 -0.02 1.15 -4.70
N SER A 88 -0.35 0.52 -5.82
CA SER A 88 0.53 -0.38 -6.56
C SER A 88 1.09 0.33 -7.78
N LEU A 89 2.41 0.29 -7.96
CA LEU A 89 3.12 0.82 -9.10
C LEU A 89 3.73 -0.33 -9.92
N GLU A 90 3.34 -0.45 -11.17
CA GLU A 90 3.89 -1.44 -12.09
C GLU A 90 4.96 -0.79 -12.97
N TYR A 91 6.15 -1.37 -12.92
CA TYR A 91 7.26 -0.99 -13.81
C TYR A 91 7.57 -2.11 -14.79
N ARG A 92 7.85 -1.74 -16.03
CA ARG A 92 8.37 -2.61 -17.09
C ARG A 92 9.68 -2.04 -17.60
N LYS A 93 10.74 -2.85 -17.58
CA LYS A 93 12.11 -2.39 -17.88
C LYS A 93 12.47 -1.10 -17.13
N GLY A 94 12.11 -1.03 -15.87
CA GLY A 94 12.33 0.14 -15.03
C GLY A 94 11.44 1.34 -15.33
N ARG A 95 10.52 1.31 -16.30
CA ARG A 95 9.63 2.42 -16.64
C ARG A 95 8.26 2.24 -16.00
N LEU A 96 7.74 3.28 -15.37
CA LEU A 96 6.39 3.28 -14.80
C LEU A 96 5.34 3.16 -15.89
N VAL A 97 4.64 2.03 -15.93
CA VAL A 97 3.58 1.76 -16.91
C VAL A 97 2.20 1.91 -16.32
N ARG A 98 2.03 1.63 -15.00
CA ARG A 98 0.72 1.69 -14.35
C ARG A 98 0.83 2.04 -12.87
N GLY A 99 -0.13 2.83 -12.38
CA GLY A 99 -0.44 3.02 -10.97
C GLY A 99 -1.89 2.62 -10.72
N ALA A 100 -2.14 1.80 -9.69
CA ALA A 100 -3.48 1.32 -9.35
C ALA A 100 -3.76 1.39 -7.85
N THR A 101 -4.98 1.79 -7.46
CA THR A 101 -5.45 1.70 -6.07
C THR A 101 -5.63 0.24 -5.67
N ARG A 102 -5.67 -0.05 -4.36
CA ARG A 102 -5.92 -1.42 -3.87
C ARG A 102 -7.26 -2.00 -4.37
N GLY A 103 -8.31 -1.19 -4.35
CA GLY A 103 -9.66 -1.64 -4.68
C GLY A 103 -10.09 -2.83 -3.81
N SER A 104 -10.59 -3.89 -4.45
CA SER A 104 -10.99 -5.15 -3.79
C SER A 104 -9.80 -6.04 -3.35
N GLY A 105 -8.59 -5.66 -3.68
CA GLY A 105 -7.39 -6.48 -3.49
C GLY A 105 -6.96 -7.24 -4.75
N ASP A 106 -7.88 -7.73 -5.55
CA ASP A 106 -7.61 -8.37 -6.85
C ASP A 106 -7.73 -7.39 -8.02
N ARG A 107 -8.58 -6.36 -7.87
CA ARG A 107 -8.82 -5.31 -8.88
C ARG A 107 -8.81 -3.94 -8.22
N GLY A 108 -8.16 -2.97 -8.88
CA GLY A 108 -8.11 -1.57 -8.45
C GLY A 108 -8.57 -0.61 -9.55
N GLU A 109 -8.54 0.68 -9.23
CA GLU A 109 -8.76 1.76 -10.19
C GLU A 109 -7.42 2.18 -10.79
N ASP A 110 -7.38 2.39 -12.12
CA ASP A 110 -6.23 2.98 -12.78
C ASP A 110 -6.10 4.47 -12.38
N VAL A 111 -5.04 4.77 -11.67
CA VAL A 111 -4.68 6.12 -11.22
C VAL A 111 -3.31 6.55 -11.75
N THR A 112 -2.85 5.93 -12.83
CA THR A 112 -1.51 6.15 -13.42
C THR A 112 -1.19 7.63 -13.62
N LYS A 113 -2.16 8.41 -14.12
CA LYS A 113 -1.98 9.85 -14.35
C LYS A 113 -1.65 10.61 -13.07
N ASN A 114 -2.34 10.30 -11.97
CA ASN A 114 -2.11 10.98 -10.69
C ASN A 114 -0.90 10.38 -9.96
N ALA A 115 -0.68 9.07 -10.04
CA ALA A 115 0.52 8.44 -9.50
C ALA A 115 1.81 9.06 -10.04
N ARG A 116 1.83 9.45 -11.32
CA ARG A 116 2.97 10.18 -11.94
C ARG A 116 3.18 11.60 -11.42
N LYS A 117 2.19 12.19 -10.76
CA LYS A 117 2.32 13.52 -10.15
C LYS A 117 2.87 13.48 -8.73
N VAL A 118 2.79 12.34 -8.06
CA VAL A 118 3.31 12.17 -6.70
C VAL A 118 4.81 12.43 -6.75
N GLU A 119 5.27 13.39 -5.92
CA GLU A 119 6.60 14.01 -6.01
C GLU A 119 7.75 12.98 -6.06
N ASN A 120 7.68 11.96 -5.20
CA ASN A 120 8.75 10.96 -5.05
C ASN A 120 8.47 9.64 -5.76
N VAL A 121 7.50 9.58 -6.68
CA VAL A 121 7.28 8.41 -7.55
C VAL A 121 8.17 8.53 -8.79
N PRO A 122 9.24 7.74 -8.92
CA PRO A 122 10.11 7.81 -10.08
C PRO A 122 9.38 7.31 -11.34
N HIS A 123 9.46 8.07 -12.43
CA HIS A 123 8.95 7.62 -13.73
C HIS A 123 9.84 6.53 -14.35
N THR A 124 11.10 6.50 -13.94
CA THR A 124 12.09 5.48 -14.34
C THR A 124 12.90 5.11 -13.10
N LEU A 125 13.03 3.81 -12.84
CA LEU A 125 13.88 3.28 -11.78
C LEU A 125 15.37 3.37 -12.17
N GLY A 126 16.24 3.30 -11.18
CA GLY A 126 17.70 3.20 -11.40
C GLY A 126 18.15 1.87 -12.03
N THR A 127 17.23 0.96 -12.36
CA THR A 127 17.49 -0.37 -12.89
C THR A 127 16.42 -0.81 -13.88
N GLU A 128 16.79 -1.56 -14.92
CA GLU A 128 15.87 -2.03 -15.98
C GLU A 128 15.19 -3.36 -15.56
N VAL A 129 14.30 -3.30 -14.58
CA VAL A 129 13.62 -4.47 -14.04
C VAL A 129 12.10 -4.38 -14.21
N ASP A 130 11.45 -5.53 -14.36
CA ASP A 130 10.00 -5.64 -14.24
C ASP A 130 9.64 -5.91 -12.79
N VAL A 131 8.87 -5.01 -12.19
CA VAL A 131 8.53 -5.08 -10.76
C VAL A 131 7.19 -4.41 -10.48
N HIS A 132 6.47 -4.94 -9.50
CA HIS A 132 5.30 -4.32 -8.88
C HIS A 132 5.70 -3.83 -7.48
N ILE A 133 5.76 -2.52 -7.29
CA ILE A 133 6.08 -1.89 -6.01
C ILE A 133 4.78 -1.51 -5.33
N ARG A 134 4.62 -1.91 -4.08
CA ARG A 134 3.47 -1.61 -3.24
C ARG A 134 3.86 -0.65 -2.16
N GLY A 135 2.99 0.28 -1.88
CA GLY A 135 3.22 1.29 -0.84
C GLY A 135 1.94 1.98 -0.44
N GLU A 136 2.11 2.94 0.43
CA GLU A 136 1.06 3.84 0.87
C GLU A 136 1.35 5.25 0.36
N VAL A 137 0.34 5.88 -0.21
CA VAL A 137 0.37 7.31 -0.53
C VAL A 137 -0.18 8.05 0.66
N VAL A 138 0.62 8.94 1.22
CA VAL A 138 0.27 9.74 2.42
C VAL A 138 0.37 11.22 2.12
N MET A 139 -0.34 12.04 2.89
CA MET A 139 -0.16 13.48 2.92
C MET A 139 0.59 13.87 4.18
N ARG A 140 1.65 14.68 4.04
CA ARG A 140 2.36 15.22 5.21
C ARG A 140 1.42 16.12 6.02
N LYS A 141 1.46 15.98 7.34
CA LYS A 141 0.62 16.81 8.24
C LYS A 141 0.83 18.31 8.02
N SER A 142 2.06 18.74 7.81
CA SER A 142 2.38 20.16 7.52
C SER A 142 1.66 20.67 6.27
N VAL A 143 1.66 19.91 5.19
CA VAL A 143 0.98 20.25 3.94
C VAL A 143 -0.54 20.25 4.14
N PHE A 144 -1.06 19.27 4.89
CA PHE A 144 -2.48 19.21 5.22
C PHE A 144 -2.94 20.43 6.02
N GLU A 145 -2.24 20.77 7.09
CA GLU A 145 -2.57 21.92 7.95
C GLU A 145 -2.49 23.26 7.18
N GLU A 146 -1.51 23.39 6.29
CA GLU A 146 -1.31 24.61 5.51
C GLU A 146 -2.37 24.79 4.40
N LYS A 147 -2.70 23.71 3.67
CA LYS A 147 -3.47 23.83 2.42
C LYS A 147 -4.89 23.28 2.51
N TYR A 148 -5.17 22.32 3.40
CA TYR A 148 -6.34 21.44 3.24
C TYR A 148 -7.17 21.25 4.51
N ARG A 149 -6.77 21.81 5.63
CA ARG A 149 -7.45 21.66 6.92
C ARG A 149 -8.94 22.01 6.86
N ASP A 150 -9.29 23.06 6.12
CA ASP A 150 -10.67 23.56 5.99
C ASP A 150 -11.46 22.82 4.88
N ILE A 151 -10.80 21.97 4.11
CA ILE A 151 -11.37 21.28 2.93
C ILE A 151 -11.69 19.83 3.23
N SER A 152 -10.89 19.16 4.06
CA SER A 152 -11.02 17.74 4.33
C SER A 152 -10.95 17.43 5.83
N PRO A 153 -11.69 16.41 6.32
CA PRO A 153 -11.69 16.07 7.74
C PRO A 153 -10.36 15.45 8.22
N ASN A 154 -9.61 14.82 7.32
CA ASN A 154 -8.32 14.21 7.66
C ASN A 154 -7.41 14.00 6.44
N PRO A 155 -6.09 13.87 6.66
CA PRO A 155 -5.11 13.67 5.58
C PRO A 155 -5.34 12.41 4.75
N ARG A 156 -5.80 11.31 5.36
CA ARG A 156 -6.05 10.02 4.68
C ARG A 156 -7.14 10.14 3.62
N ASN A 157 -8.29 10.72 3.98
CA ASN A 157 -9.40 10.90 3.04
C ASN A 157 -9.00 11.80 1.89
N LEU A 158 -8.22 12.84 2.18
CA LEU A 158 -7.70 13.74 1.17
C LEU A 158 -6.72 13.03 0.23
N ALA A 159 -5.79 12.23 0.76
CA ALA A 159 -4.84 11.46 -0.07
C ALA A 159 -5.57 10.51 -1.02
N ALA A 160 -6.59 9.79 -0.52
CA ALA A 160 -7.40 8.90 -1.34
C ALA A 160 -8.18 9.66 -2.43
N GLY A 161 -8.73 10.84 -2.10
CA GLY A 161 -9.44 11.71 -3.04
C GLY A 161 -8.52 12.27 -4.12
N ALA A 162 -7.39 12.85 -3.73
CA ALA A 162 -6.40 13.43 -4.64
C ALA A 162 -5.83 12.40 -5.62
N LEU A 163 -5.59 11.16 -5.14
CA LEU A 163 -5.10 10.07 -5.98
C LEU A 163 -6.13 9.65 -7.06
N ARG A 164 -7.43 9.68 -6.74
CA ARG A 164 -8.52 9.30 -7.66
C ARG A 164 -9.06 10.46 -8.51
N GLN A 165 -8.60 11.65 -8.28
CA GLN A 165 -9.14 12.85 -8.90
C GLN A 165 -9.05 12.80 -10.43
N LYS A 166 -10.19 12.98 -11.11
CA LYS A 166 -10.29 12.99 -12.58
C LYS A 166 -10.01 14.38 -13.16
N LYS A 167 -10.44 15.43 -12.45
CA LYS A 167 -10.23 16.84 -12.81
C LYS A 167 -9.79 17.60 -11.56
N SER A 168 -8.94 18.62 -11.73
CA SER A 168 -8.57 19.50 -10.63
C SER A 168 -9.81 20.30 -10.19
N ASP A 169 -10.31 20.02 -8.99
CA ASP A 169 -11.47 20.67 -8.40
C ASP A 169 -11.10 21.48 -7.13
N GLY A 170 -9.79 21.62 -6.87
CA GLY A 170 -9.25 22.32 -5.71
C GLY A 170 -9.33 21.54 -4.39
N LYS A 171 -9.87 20.32 -4.40
CA LYS A 171 -10.06 19.53 -3.18
C LYS A 171 -8.87 18.65 -2.80
N GLY A 172 -7.76 18.76 -3.53
CA GLY A 172 -6.52 18.03 -3.29
C GLY A 172 -5.71 17.92 -4.58
N ASP A 173 -4.38 17.80 -4.47
CA ASP A 173 -3.50 17.54 -5.59
C ASP A 173 -2.57 16.37 -5.29
N ALA A 174 -2.41 15.49 -6.27
CA ALA A 174 -1.52 14.33 -6.15
C ALA A 174 -0.03 14.74 -6.01
N SER A 175 0.35 15.94 -6.43
CA SER A 175 1.70 16.49 -6.25
C SER A 175 2.04 16.82 -4.78
N ASP A 176 1.03 16.96 -3.93
CA ASP A 176 1.20 17.18 -2.49
C ASP A 176 1.32 15.88 -1.69
N LEU A 177 1.25 14.74 -2.36
CA LEU A 177 1.33 13.41 -1.77
C LEU A 177 2.75 12.86 -1.81
N VAL A 178 3.03 11.94 -0.90
CA VAL A 178 4.29 11.19 -0.82
C VAL A 178 3.98 9.70 -0.86
N PHE A 179 4.73 8.95 -1.65
CA PHE A 179 4.64 7.50 -1.72
C PHE A 179 5.73 6.86 -0.85
N LEU A 180 5.34 5.92 0.02
CA LEU A 180 6.25 5.16 0.88
C LEU A 180 6.08 3.67 0.57
N ALA A 181 7.11 3.06 0.00
CA ALA A 181 7.07 1.65 -0.41
C ALA A 181 7.28 0.71 0.77
N TYR A 182 6.45 -0.32 0.89
CA TYR A 182 6.58 -1.35 1.92
C TYR A 182 6.84 -2.75 1.35
N ASP A 183 6.66 -2.97 0.04
CA ASP A 183 6.86 -4.28 -0.59
C ASP A 183 7.17 -4.13 -2.09
N ALA A 184 7.88 -5.12 -2.66
CA ALA A 184 8.05 -5.26 -4.10
C ALA A 184 7.92 -6.73 -4.52
N LYS A 185 7.18 -6.97 -5.61
CA LYS A 185 6.96 -8.30 -6.17
C LYS A 185 7.47 -8.35 -7.61
N PHE A 186 8.20 -9.39 -7.92
CA PHE A 186 8.82 -9.58 -9.23
C PHE A 186 8.06 -10.66 -10.02
N PRO A 187 7.63 -10.37 -11.26
CA PRO A 187 7.02 -11.38 -12.10
C PRO A 187 7.94 -12.60 -12.31
N SER A 188 7.34 -13.78 -12.53
CA SER A 188 8.10 -14.96 -12.91
C SER A 188 8.83 -14.74 -14.24
N LYS A 189 9.86 -15.55 -14.54
CA LYS A 189 10.61 -15.44 -15.82
C LYS A 189 9.71 -15.40 -17.04
N ASN A 190 8.63 -16.19 -17.05
CA ASN A 190 7.69 -16.27 -18.18
C ASN A 190 6.83 -15.00 -18.36
N ASN A 191 6.68 -14.19 -17.31
CA ASN A 191 5.85 -12.98 -17.31
C ASN A 191 6.67 -11.68 -17.27
N ARG A 192 8.01 -11.79 -17.39
CA ARG A 192 8.90 -10.61 -17.50
C ARG A 192 9.13 -10.22 -18.95
N HIS A 193 9.45 -8.96 -19.15
CA HIS A 193 10.04 -8.54 -20.42
C HIS A 193 11.36 -9.31 -20.64
N PRO A 194 11.66 -9.79 -21.87
CA PRO A 194 12.87 -10.59 -22.14
C PRO A 194 14.18 -9.93 -21.67
N ASP A 195 14.28 -8.61 -21.80
CA ASP A 195 15.47 -7.84 -21.43
C ASP A 195 15.43 -7.28 -19.99
N SER A 196 14.43 -7.69 -19.18
CA SER A 196 14.34 -7.25 -17.78
C SER A 196 15.46 -7.89 -16.95
N GLN A 197 16.11 -7.08 -16.13
CA GLN A 197 17.15 -7.53 -15.21
C GLN A 197 16.60 -8.49 -14.16
N ALA A 198 17.47 -9.30 -13.58
CA ALA A 198 17.11 -10.20 -12.49
C ALA A 198 16.68 -9.41 -11.23
N PRO A 199 15.70 -9.91 -10.44
CA PRO A 199 15.38 -9.33 -9.15
C PRO A 199 16.58 -9.42 -8.19
N PRO A 200 16.58 -8.61 -7.11
CA PRO A 200 17.59 -8.70 -6.08
C PRO A 200 17.66 -10.12 -5.51
N SER A 201 18.86 -10.59 -5.26
CA SER A 201 19.10 -11.88 -4.63
C SER A 201 18.85 -11.78 -3.12
N GLY A 202 17.99 -12.63 -2.58
CA GLY A 202 17.73 -12.75 -1.15
C GLY A 202 16.26 -12.99 -0.84
N PRO A 203 15.95 -13.83 0.16
CA PRO A 203 14.57 -14.19 0.51
C PRO A 203 13.92 -13.20 1.49
N PHE A 204 14.63 -12.18 1.97
CA PHE A 204 14.19 -11.34 3.08
C PHE A 204 13.62 -10.00 2.62
N ASP A 205 12.54 -9.56 3.26
CA ASP A 205 11.93 -8.25 3.03
C ASP A 205 12.91 -7.07 3.26
N SER A 206 13.91 -7.24 4.14
CA SER A 206 14.98 -6.26 4.32
C SER A 206 15.76 -6.00 3.05
N HIS A 207 16.09 -7.03 2.28
CA HIS A 207 16.81 -6.89 1.00
C HIS A 207 15.96 -6.18 -0.06
N ILE A 208 14.65 -6.42 -0.04
CA ILE A 208 13.71 -5.73 -0.93
C ILE A 208 13.66 -4.23 -0.59
N LEU A 209 13.57 -3.88 0.69
CA LEU A 209 13.52 -2.49 1.13
C LEU A 209 14.84 -1.76 0.89
N GLU A 210 15.98 -2.43 1.06
CA GLU A 210 17.30 -1.91 0.70
C GLU A 210 17.45 -1.71 -0.81
N TRP A 211 17.00 -2.68 -1.59
CA TRP A 211 17.00 -2.59 -3.05
C TRP A 211 16.12 -1.43 -3.54
N LEU A 212 14.94 -1.23 -2.96
CA LEU A 212 14.06 -0.11 -3.28
C LEU A 212 14.77 1.23 -3.12
N SER A 213 15.44 1.42 -1.98
CA SER A 213 16.17 2.65 -1.69
C SER A 213 17.44 2.81 -2.54
N ASN A 214 18.31 1.80 -2.53
CA ASN A 214 19.68 1.94 -3.01
C ASN A 214 19.81 1.69 -4.52
N THR A 215 18.90 0.90 -5.11
CA THR A 215 18.98 0.49 -6.51
C THR A 215 17.83 1.06 -7.33
N ALA A 216 16.60 0.96 -6.84
CA ALA A 216 15.43 1.41 -7.58
C ALA A 216 15.19 2.92 -7.47
N GLY A 217 15.69 3.58 -6.42
CA GLY A 217 15.48 5.00 -6.16
C GLY A 217 14.05 5.30 -5.67
N VAL A 218 13.43 4.34 -4.97
CA VAL A 218 12.09 4.47 -4.39
C VAL A 218 12.20 4.56 -2.88
N GLU A 219 11.56 5.54 -2.27
CA GLU A 219 11.57 5.76 -0.82
C GLU A 219 10.83 4.62 -0.09
N PRO A 220 11.51 3.82 0.76
CA PRO A 220 10.85 2.78 1.54
C PRO A 220 10.17 3.37 2.77
N ALA A 221 9.13 2.68 3.25
CA ALA A 221 8.53 2.99 4.54
C ALA A 221 9.57 2.89 5.68
N PRO A 222 9.48 3.75 6.72
CA PRO A 222 10.32 3.63 7.90
C PRO A 222 10.29 2.22 8.48
N ARG A 223 11.42 1.73 8.98
CA ARG A 223 11.52 0.37 9.51
C ARG A 223 12.50 0.26 10.66
N VAL A 224 12.27 -0.72 11.52
CA VAL A 224 13.22 -1.19 12.53
C VAL A 224 13.45 -2.68 12.32
N VAL A 225 14.71 -3.10 12.33
CA VAL A 225 15.10 -4.51 12.25
C VAL A 225 15.32 -5.01 13.67
N HIS A 226 14.68 -6.11 14.02
CA HIS A 226 14.80 -6.78 15.31
C HIS A 226 15.51 -8.12 15.10
N ASN A 227 16.45 -8.44 15.99
CA ASN A 227 17.07 -9.76 16.08
C ASN A 227 16.40 -10.53 17.23
N SER A 228 16.22 -11.84 17.09
CA SER A 228 15.59 -12.67 18.12
C SER A 228 16.45 -12.86 19.38
N ASP A 229 17.72 -12.42 19.35
CA ASP A 229 18.65 -12.57 20.47
C ASP A 229 18.62 -11.37 21.43
N THR A 230 17.72 -10.42 21.25
CA THR A 230 17.46 -9.36 22.22
C THR A 230 16.26 -9.74 23.06
N GLU A 231 16.54 -10.26 24.27
CA GLU A 231 15.60 -10.35 25.37
C GLU A 231 14.95 -8.99 25.70
#